data_e4174421e6a2d840a42594a17c756d58
#
_entry.id   e4174421e6a2d840a42594a17c756d58
#
_cell.length_a   1.000
_cell.length_b   1.000
_cell.length_c   1.000
_cell.angle_alpha   90.00
_cell.angle_beta   90.00
_cell.angle_gamma   90.00
#
_symmetry.space_group_name_H-M   'P 1'
#
loop_
_entity.id
_entity.type
_entity.pdbx_description
1 polymer ?
#
loop_
_entity_poly.entity_id
_entity_poly.type
_entity_poly.pdbx_seq_one_letter_code
_entity_poly.pdbx_strand_id
1 'polypeptide(L)'
;ACLIQAAKQYGSDKIEAVFCDTGWEHPLTYQHINAVCQQLDVKLTIIRNEKVGGFQNLCKQMKCFPVASRRVCTSVLKIQPMIDWIISQDENFILIQGIRGKESISRAKMEPECSYFKEYFSVNKGMKLYRKTAVLEWCKRHDASVLRPIFDWTAQQVIDYILYNDQQPNPLYRRGASRVGCFPCIMSRKGEIKVLSKDVDMTKRLIQLEKEVDALGQKGHAGFFPKGYIPERFCRKYGDRCPTVQEVIDYVNRDEAMADMFEPESGYNCMSLYHGLCE
;
A
#
# COMPACT_ATOMS: atom_id res chain seq x y z
N ALA A 1 -14.94 0.26 -3.67
CA ALA A 1 -15.59 0.60 -4.94
C ALA A 1 -15.52 -0.57 -5.93
N CYS A 2 -14.32 -1.02 -6.37
CA CYS A 2 -14.21 -2.09 -7.39
C CYS A 2 -14.92 -3.39 -6.97
N LEU A 3 -14.79 -3.82 -5.73
CA LEU A 3 -15.47 -5.02 -5.25
C LEU A 3 -17.01 -4.87 -5.30
N ILE A 4 -17.52 -3.70 -4.95
CA ILE A 4 -18.96 -3.38 -5.06
C ILE A 4 -19.41 -3.45 -6.53
N GLN A 5 -18.65 -2.85 -7.45
CA GLN A 5 -18.96 -2.90 -8.89
C GLN A 5 -18.94 -4.33 -9.41
N ALA A 6 -17.91 -5.11 -9.06
CA ALA A 6 -17.76 -6.48 -9.48
C ALA A 6 -18.92 -7.36 -8.96
N ALA A 7 -19.28 -7.23 -7.67
CA ALA A 7 -20.39 -7.96 -7.08
C ALA A 7 -21.71 -7.66 -7.77
N LYS A 8 -21.97 -6.39 -8.11
CA LYS A 8 -23.18 -5.98 -8.85
C LYS A 8 -23.20 -6.45 -10.29
N GLN A 9 -22.06 -6.48 -10.96
CA GLN A 9 -21.96 -6.81 -12.39
C GLN A 9 -21.93 -8.30 -12.66
N TYR A 10 -21.19 -9.07 -11.85
CA TYR A 10 -20.89 -10.47 -12.10
C TYR A 10 -21.59 -11.43 -11.13
N GLY A 11 -22.09 -10.94 -9.99
CA GLY A 11 -22.56 -11.75 -8.87
C GLY A 11 -21.44 -12.09 -7.89
N SER A 12 -21.78 -12.16 -6.61
CA SER A 12 -20.81 -12.42 -5.53
C SER A 12 -20.21 -13.82 -5.59
N ASP A 13 -20.98 -14.78 -6.10
CA ASP A 13 -20.60 -16.19 -6.29
C ASP A 13 -19.52 -16.40 -7.36
N LYS A 14 -19.34 -15.43 -8.27
CA LYS A 14 -18.37 -15.50 -9.38
C LYS A 14 -17.10 -14.69 -9.13
N ILE A 15 -17.00 -14.05 -8.00
CA ILE A 15 -15.85 -13.20 -7.68
C ILE A 15 -15.14 -13.68 -6.42
N GLU A 16 -13.83 -13.46 -6.39
CA GLU A 16 -12.98 -13.74 -5.25
C GLU A 16 -12.12 -12.49 -4.96
N ALA A 17 -12.15 -12.03 -3.71
CA ALA A 17 -11.28 -10.96 -3.25
C ALA A 17 -9.93 -11.55 -2.85
N VAL A 18 -8.85 -11.11 -3.48
CA VAL A 18 -7.48 -11.57 -3.16
C VAL A 18 -6.71 -10.46 -2.47
N PHE A 19 -6.25 -10.72 -1.27
CA PHE A 19 -5.49 -9.78 -0.46
C PHE A 19 -4.04 -10.25 -0.24
N CYS A 20 -3.07 -9.45 -0.70
CA CYS A 20 -1.65 -9.69 -0.43
C CYS A 20 -1.29 -9.15 0.95
N ASP A 21 -1.24 -10.03 1.94
CA ASP A 21 -0.89 -9.68 3.31
C ASP A 21 0.62 -9.49 3.46
N THR A 22 1.04 -8.29 3.81
CA THR A 22 2.45 -7.97 4.09
C THR A 22 2.81 -8.14 5.57
N GLY A 23 1.84 -8.40 6.43
CA GLY A 23 2.01 -8.41 7.89
C GLY A 23 2.33 -7.02 8.47
N TRP A 24 2.10 -5.95 7.67
CA TRP A 24 2.43 -4.57 8.02
C TRP A 24 1.27 -3.60 7.77
N GLU A 25 0.07 -4.11 7.61
CA GLU A 25 -1.14 -3.31 7.54
C GLU A 25 -1.64 -2.95 8.96
N HIS A 26 -2.41 -1.88 9.06
CA HIS A 26 -3.07 -1.49 10.31
C HIS A 26 -4.16 -2.51 10.68
N PRO A 27 -4.38 -2.84 11.98
CA PRO A 27 -5.43 -3.77 12.41
C PRO A 27 -6.82 -3.43 11.85
N LEU A 28 -7.19 -2.14 11.81
CA LEU A 28 -8.46 -1.70 11.22
C LEU A 28 -8.58 -2.04 9.73
N THR A 29 -7.47 -2.17 9.00
CA THR A 29 -7.50 -2.57 7.59
C THR A 29 -7.89 -4.03 7.45
N TYR A 30 -7.36 -4.92 8.27
CA TYR A 30 -7.76 -6.33 8.28
C TYR A 30 -9.25 -6.49 8.64
N GLN A 31 -9.69 -5.80 9.69
CA GLN A 31 -11.10 -5.80 10.09
C GLN A 31 -12.02 -5.31 8.96
N HIS A 32 -11.64 -4.20 8.32
CA HIS A 32 -12.39 -3.62 7.23
C HIS A 32 -12.49 -4.54 6.00
N ILE A 33 -11.37 -5.18 5.60
CA ILE A 33 -11.37 -6.13 4.46
C ILE A 33 -12.33 -7.28 4.75
N ASN A 34 -12.26 -7.88 5.93
CA ASN A 34 -13.16 -8.96 6.33
C ASN A 34 -14.63 -8.50 6.33
N ALA A 35 -14.92 -7.35 6.94
CA ALA A 35 -16.28 -6.81 7.01
C ALA A 35 -16.88 -6.55 5.62
N VAL A 36 -16.12 -5.93 4.72
CA VAL A 36 -16.60 -5.65 3.35
C VAL A 36 -16.85 -6.95 2.57
N CYS A 37 -15.96 -7.94 2.66
CA CYS A 37 -16.15 -9.22 1.99
C CYS A 37 -17.38 -9.98 2.54
N GLN A 38 -17.58 -9.95 3.86
CA GLN A 38 -18.78 -10.54 4.48
C GLN A 38 -20.08 -9.84 4.06
N GLN A 39 -20.09 -8.48 4.07
CA GLN A 39 -21.27 -7.70 3.67
C GLN A 39 -21.66 -7.91 2.20
N LEU A 40 -20.69 -8.16 1.33
CA LEU A 40 -20.92 -8.38 -0.09
C LEU A 40 -21.04 -9.88 -0.44
N ASP A 41 -20.96 -10.77 0.55
CA ASP A 41 -20.96 -12.22 0.39
C ASP A 41 -19.91 -12.70 -0.62
N VAL A 42 -18.70 -12.15 -0.53
CA VAL A 42 -17.59 -12.45 -1.42
C VAL A 42 -16.51 -13.23 -0.69
N LYS A 43 -16.06 -14.31 -1.31
CA LYS A 43 -14.93 -15.11 -0.80
C LYS A 43 -13.67 -14.25 -0.71
N LEU A 44 -13.01 -14.29 0.45
CA LEU A 44 -11.71 -13.63 0.68
C LEU A 44 -10.59 -14.66 0.71
N THR A 45 -9.61 -14.50 -0.18
CA THR A 45 -8.37 -15.27 -0.16
C THR A 45 -7.20 -14.37 0.24
N ILE A 46 -6.52 -14.76 1.30
CA ILE A 46 -5.34 -14.05 1.81
C ILE A 46 -4.09 -14.81 1.33
N ILE A 47 -3.24 -14.11 0.60
CA ILE A 47 -1.98 -14.65 0.09
C ILE A 47 -0.80 -13.92 0.73
N ARG A 48 0.28 -14.66 1.01
CA ARG A 48 1.47 -14.15 1.68
C ARG A 48 2.73 -14.78 1.09
N ASN A 49 3.86 -14.10 1.18
CA ASN A 49 5.15 -14.71 0.93
C ASN A 49 5.62 -15.44 2.19
N GLU A 50 5.30 -16.73 2.29
CA GLU A 50 5.63 -17.57 3.46
C GLU A 50 7.14 -17.71 3.70
N LYS A 51 7.95 -17.64 2.63
CA LYS A 51 9.42 -17.73 2.74
C LYS A 51 10.03 -16.54 3.46
N VAL A 52 9.42 -15.38 3.32
CA VAL A 52 9.89 -14.13 3.93
C VAL A 52 9.17 -13.84 5.24
N GLY A 53 7.88 -14.17 5.34
CA GLY A 53 7.07 -13.99 6.53
C GLY A 53 6.68 -12.54 6.83
N GLY A 54 6.68 -11.65 5.81
CA GLY A 54 6.17 -10.28 5.92
C GLY A 54 7.24 -9.19 5.99
N PHE A 55 6.77 -7.93 6.13
CA PHE A 55 7.61 -6.73 5.99
C PHE A 55 8.72 -6.63 7.04
N GLN A 56 8.43 -6.93 8.30
CA GLN A 56 9.43 -6.86 9.37
C GLN A 56 10.59 -7.82 9.11
N ASN A 57 10.29 -9.05 8.75
CA ASN A 57 11.30 -10.06 8.45
C ASN A 57 12.09 -9.70 7.18
N LEU A 58 11.42 -9.14 6.16
CA LEU A 58 12.09 -8.64 4.97
C LEU A 58 13.15 -7.58 5.33
N CYS A 59 12.79 -6.59 6.15
CA CYS A 59 13.72 -5.55 6.59
C CYS A 59 14.91 -6.13 7.38
N LYS A 60 14.65 -7.09 8.27
CA LYS A 60 15.71 -7.78 9.04
C LYS A 60 16.63 -8.60 8.14
N GLN A 61 16.10 -9.35 7.18
CA GLN A 61 16.90 -10.12 6.21
C GLN A 61 17.75 -9.20 5.32
N MET A 62 17.21 -8.05 4.90
CA MET A 62 17.93 -7.04 4.13
C MET A 62 18.92 -6.22 4.98
N LYS A 63 18.78 -6.24 6.30
CA LYS A 63 19.50 -5.38 7.26
C LYS A 63 19.36 -3.88 6.95
N CYS A 64 18.30 -3.49 6.30
CA CYS A 64 17.93 -2.12 5.95
C CYS A 64 16.46 -2.03 5.55
N PHE A 65 15.93 -0.81 5.48
CA PHE A 65 14.59 -0.58 4.97
C PHE A 65 14.57 -0.47 3.44
N PRO A 66 13.49 -0.94 2.77
CA PRO A 66 13.28 -0.66 1.36
C PRO A 66 13.19 0.85 1.11
N VAL A 67 13.65 1.30 -0.06
CA VAL A 67 13.60 2.72 -0.46
C VAL A 67 12.61 2.94 -1.61
N ALA A 68 12.14 4.18 -1.77
CA ALA A 68 11.16 4.55 -2.79
C ALA A 68 11.60 4.22 -4.23
N SER A 69 12.90 4.39 -4.53
CA SER A 69 13.50 4.06 -5.82
C SER A 69 13.61 2.55 -6.10
N ARG A 70 13.71 1.73 -5.03
CA ARG A 70 13.81 0.28 -5.12
C ARG A 70 12.85 -0.38 -4.14
N ARG A 71 11.58 -0.44 -4.51
CA ARG A 71 10.50 -0.99 -3.68
C ARG A 71 10.50 -2.52 -3.61
N VAL A 72 11.57 -3.09 -3.01
CA VAL A 72 11.72 -4.55 -2.84
C VAL A 72 10.51 -5.14 -2.10
N CYS A 73 9.96 -4.41 -1.12
CA CYS A 73 8.76 -4.84 -0.40
C CYS A 73 7.55 -5.08 -1.33
N THR A 74 7.33 -4.25 -2.34
CA THR A 74 6.26 -4.46 -3.33
C THR A 74 6.52 -5.71 -4.16
N SER A 75 7.76 -5.88 -4.66
CA SER A 75 8.11 -7.05 -5.46
C SER A 75 7.98 -8.35 -4.68
N VAL A 76 8.56 -8.39 -3.49
CA VAL A 76 8.68 -9.64 -2.70
C VAL A 76 7.38 -9.99 -1.98
N LEU A 77 6.68 -9.00 -1.40
CA LEU A 77 5.53 -9.27 -0.55
C LEU A 77 4.17 -9.17 -1.27
N LYS A 78 4.13 -8.63 -2.49
CA LYS A 78 2.87 -8.47 -3.24
C LYS A 78 2.93 -9.12 -4.61
N ILE A 79 3.94 -8.77 -5.44
CA ILE A 79 3.99 -9.26 -6.82
C ILE A 79 4.31 -10.75 -6.87
N GLN A 80 5.32 -11.22 -6.13
CA GLN A 80 5.68 -12.65 -6.14
C GLN A 80 4.54 -13.55 -5.63
N PRO A 81 3.90 -13.31 -4.47
CA PRO A 81 2.76 -14.11 -4.04
C PRO A 81 1.58 -14.07 -5.03
N MET A 82 1.32 -12.91 -5.65
CA MET A 82 0.28 -12.80 -6.66
C MET A 82 0.61 -13.65 -7.90
N ILE A 83 1.86 -13.64 -8.39
CA ILE A 83 2.29 -14.51 -9.49
C ILE A 83 2.12 -15.97 -9.11
N ASP A 84 2.55 -16.36 -7.90
CA ASP A 84 2.41 -17.76 -7.43
C ASP A 84 0.95 -18.18 -7.35
N TRP A 85 0.08 -17.31 -6.86
CA TRP A 85 -1.35 -17.55 -6.81
C TRP A 85 -1.96 -17.67 -8.21
N ILE A 86 -1.64 -16.73 -9.13
CA ILE A 86 -2.17 -16.75 -10.50
C ILE A 86 -1.80 -18.05 -11.21
N ILE A 87 -0.52 -18.44 -11.21
CA ILE A 87 -0.08 -19.65 -11.91
C ILE A 87 -0.54 -20.96 -11.24
N SER A 88 -1.07 -20.88 -10.02
CA SER A 88 -1.72 -22.03 -9.36
C SER A 88 -3.17 -22.23 -9.78
N GLN A 89 -3.79 -21.22 -10.42
CA GLN A 89 -5.13 -21.36 -10.99
C GLN A 89 -5.06 -22.04 -12.36
N ASP A 90 -5.92 -22.99 -12.61
CA ASP A 90 -5.99 -23.73 -13.89
C ASP A 90 -7.19 -23.26 -14.72
N GLU A 91 -7.36 -21.93 -14.80
CA GLU A 91 -8.46 -21.28 -15.50
C GLU A 91 -8.08 -19.86 -16.00
N ASN A 92 -8.87 -19.34 -16.94
CA ASN A 92 -8.82 -17.95 -17.36
C ASN A 92 -9.60 -17.09 -16.38
N PHE A 93 -9.11 -15.89 -16.07
CA PHE A 93 -9.83 -14.98 -15.18
C PHE A 93 -9.53 -13.50 -15.46
N ILE A 94 -10.36 -12.65 -14.88
CA ILE A 94 -10.22 -11.19 -14.96
C ILE A 94 -9.80 -10.68 -13.58
N LEU A 95 -8.65 -10.02 -13.53
CA LEU A 95 -8.18 -9.29 -12.34
C LEU A 95 -8.74 -7.88 -12.32
N ILE A 96 -9.58 -7.58 -11.35
CA ILE A 96 -10.09 -6.23 -11.15
C ILE A 96 -9.17 -5.48 -10.18
N GLN A 97 -8.57 -4.38 -10.65
CA GLN A 97 -7.63 -3.58 -9.88
C GLN A 97 -8.17 -2.18 -9.60
N GLY A 98 -8.17 -1.78 -8.32
CA GLY A 98 -8.57 -0.46 -7.86
C GLY A 98 -7.49 0.61 -8.10
N ILE A 99 -6.94 0.68 -9.32
CA ILE A 99 -5.92 1.67 -9.70
C ILE A 99 -6.61 2.86 -10.36
N ARG A 100 -6.22 4.08 -9.94
CA ARG A 100 -6.65 5.34 -10.56
C ARG A 100 -5.47 6.04 -11.22
N GLY A 101 -5.63 6.49 -12.46
CA GLY A 101 -4.60 7.20 -13.23
C GLY A 101 -4.11 8.47 -12.52
N LYS A 102 -5.01 9.19 -11.85
CA LYS A 102 -4.71 10.45 -11.13
C LYS A 102 -3.86 10.28 -9.86
N GLU A 103 -3.55 9.06 -9.41
CA GLU A 103 -2.76 8.85 -8.20
C GLU A 103 -1.24 9.11 -8.39
N SER A 104 -0.72 8.93 -9.59
CA SER A 104 0.68 9.19 -9.90
C SER A 104 0.95 9.21 -11.41
N ILE A 105 2.05 9.88 -11.83
CA ILE A 105 2.50 9.92 -13.22
C ILE A 105 2.70 8.50 -13.80
N SER A 106 3.22 7.57 -13.00
CA SER A 106 3.40 6.18 -13.46
C SER A 106 2.07 5.46 -13.66
N ARG A 107 1.06 5.72 -12.80
CA ARG A 107 -0.27 5.14 -12.96
C ARG A 107 -1.05 5.75 -14.12
N ALA A 108 -0.88 7.03 -14.38
CA ALA A 108 -1.49 7.71 -15.54
C ALA A 108 -1.07 7.10 -16.89
N LYS A 109 0.07 6.41 -16.95
CA LYS A 109 0.59 5.72 -18.15
C LYS A 109 0.08 4.29 -18.29
N MET A 110 -0.65 3.78 -17.30
CA MET A 110 -1.22 2.43 -17.37
C MET A 110 -2.48 2.44 -18.25
N GLU A 111 -2.82 1.27 -18.78
CA GLU A 111 -4.04 1.10 -19.58
C GLU A 111 -5.22 0.74 -18.66
N PRO A 112 -6.44 1.19 -18.95
CA PRO A 112 -7.65 0.75 -18.22
C PRO A 112 -7.85 -0.76 -18.28
N GLU A 113 -7.43 -1.38 -19.38
CA GLU A 113 -7.51 -2.81 -19.63
C GLU A 113 -6.23 -3.32 -20.31
N CYS A 114 -5.68 -4.45 -19.86
CA CYS A 114 -4.51 -5.09 -20.47
C CYS A 114 -4.38 -6.55 -19.99
N SER A 115 -3.50 -7.33 -20.63
CA SER A 115 -3.07 -8.62 -20.07
C SER A 115 -2.26 -8.41 -18.79
N TYR A 116 -2.48 -9.23 -17.76
CA TYR A 116 -1.77 -9.14 -16.47
C TYR A 116 -0.26 -9.24 -16.63
N PHE A 117 0.21 -10.15 -17.48
CA PHE A 117 1.63 -10.37 -17.69
C PHE A 117 2.27 -9.44 -18.74
N LYS A 118 1.53 -8.48 -19.32
CA LYS A 118 2.07 -7.51 -20.27
C LYS A 118 3.30 -6.77 -19.72
N GLU A 119 3.18 -6.20 -18.54
CA GLU A 119 4.29 -5.48 -17.89
C GLU A 119 5.39 -6.43 -17.41
N TYR A 120 5.03 -7.62 -16.95
CA TYR A 120 5.98 -8.64 -16.52
C TYR A 120 6.98 -8.99 -17.61
N PHE A 121 6.55 -9.10 -18.88
CA PHE A 121 7.42 -9.40 -19.99
C PHE A 121 8.13 -8.17 -20.58
N SER A 122 7.52 -6.98 -20.48
CA SER A 122 8.03 -5.76 -21.11
C SER A 122 9.12 -5.05 -20.31
N VAL A 123 9.05 -5.08 -18.98
CA VAL A 123 9.89 -4.26 -18.09
C VAL A 123 11.33 -4.79 -17.92
N ASN A 124 11.61 -6.04 -18.30
CA ASN A 124 12.81 -6.73 -17.80
C ASN A 124 13.75 -7.23 -18.90
N LYS A 125 14.11 -6.38 -19.86
CA LYS A 125 15.23 -6.70 -20.75
C LYS A 125 16.52 -6.83 -19.93
N GLY A 126 16.92 -8.08 -19.62
CA GLY A 126 18.17 -8.39 -18.93
C GLY A 126 18.07 -8.73 -17.42
N MET A 127 16.92 -8.61 -16.77
CA MET A 127 16.76 -9.03 -15.38
C MET A 127 16.17 -10.45 -15.28
N LYS A 128 16.58 -11.20 -14.25
CA LYS A 128 16.00 -12.51 -13.96
C LYS A 128 14.56 -12.35 -13.47
N LEU A 129 13.60 -12.75 -14.29
CA LEU A 129 12.17 -12.73 -13.96
C LEU A 129 11.81 -13.81 -12.95
N TYR A 130 10.97 -13.47 -11.98
CA TYR A 130 10.47 -14.40 -10.98
C TYR A 130 9.64 -15.51 -11.63
N ARG A 131 10.04 -16.77 -11.47
CA ARG A 131 9.37 -17.97 -12.01
C ARG A 131 9.06 -17.91 -13.52
N LYS A 132 9.94 -17.31 -14.32
CA LYS A 132 9.73 -17.08 -15.75
C LYS A 132 9.22 -18.31 -16.51
N THR A 133 9.84 -19.46 -16.31
CA THR A 133 9.45 -20.70 -17.00
C THR A 133 8.01 -21.10 -16.66
N ALA A 134 7.64 -21.10 -15.39
CA ALA A 134 6.29 -21.45 -14.94
C ALA A 134 5.22 -20.46 -15.47
N VAL A 135 5.54 -19.16 -15.50
CA VAL A 135 4.65 -18.14 -16.08
C VAL A 135 4.46 -18.37 -17.57
N LEU A 136 5.52 -18.66 -18.31
CA LEU A 136 5.43 -18.96 -19.75
C LEU A 136 4.60 -20.22 -20.04
N GLU A 137 4.77 -21.27 -19.24
CA GLU A 137 3.97 -22.50 -19.39
C GLU A 137 2.48 -22.25 -19.08
N TRP A 138 2.19 -21.47 -18.03
CA TRP A 138 0.84 -21.08 -17.71
C TRP A 138 0.19 -20.26 -18.85
N CYS A 139 0.89 -19.24 -19.37
CA CYS A 139 0.40 -18.40 -20.47
C CYS A 139 0.19 -19.11 -21.81
N LYS A 140 0.68 -20.35 -21.98
CA LYS A 140 0.34 -21.17 -23.16
C LYS A 140 -1.08 -21.74 -23.12
N ARG A 141 -1.64 -21.86 -21.92
CA ARG A 141 -2.94 -22.53 -21.67
C ARG A 141 -4.01 -21.58 -21.19
N HIS A 142 -3.61 -20.52 -20.49
CA HIS A 142 -4.50 -19.61 -19.79
C HIS A 142 -4.14 -18.15 -20.04
N ASP A 143 -5.11 -17.28 -19.85
CA ASP A 143 -4.94 -15.83 -19.84
C ASP A 143 -5.52 -15.20 -18.57
N ALA A 144 -4.89 -14.12 -18.13
CA ALA A 144 -5.35 -13.27 -17.06
C ALA A 144 -5.42 -11.83 -17.57
N SER A 145 -6.62 -11.34 -17.79
CA SER A 145 -6.89 -9.95 -18.16
C SER A 145 -6.99 -9.06 -16.92
N VAL A 146 -6.60 -7.81 -17.06
CA VAL A 146 -6.73 -6.79 -16.01
C VAL A 146 -7.75 -5.76 -16.43
N LEU A 147 -8.70 -5.48 -15.52
CA LEU A 147 -9.64 -4.37 -15.63
C LEU A 147 -9.41 -3.36 -14.49
N ARG A 148 -9.46 -2.08 -14.82
CA ARG A 148 -9.34 -0.95 -13.86
C ARG A 148 -10.57 -0.05 -13.97
N PRO A 149 -11.72 -0.48 -13.43
CA PRO A 149 -13.00 0.18 -13.69
C PRO A 149 -13.11 1.58 -13.11
N ILE A 150 -12.24 1.94 -12.16
CA ILE A 150 -12.19 3.28 -11.55
C ILE A 150 -10.99 4.09 -12.02
N PHE A 151 -10.38 3.74 -13.17
CA PHE A 151 -9.12 4.34 -13.64
C PHE A 151 -9.19 5.87 -13.75
N ASP A 152 -10.29 6.40 -14.27
CA ASP A 152 -10.50 7.84 -14.49
C ASP A 152 -11.13 8.56 -13.28
N TRP A 153 -11.47 7.83 -12.22
CA TRP A 153 -12.15 8.40 -11.07
C TRP A 153 -11.23 9.26 -10.21
N THR A 154 -11.79 10.30 -9.59
CA THR A 154 -11.15 11.01 -8.49
C THR A 154 -11.24 10.21 -7.20
N ALA A 155 -10.43 10.58 -6.20
CA ALA A 155 -10.51 9.94 -4.88
C ALA A 155 -11.89 10.18 -4.23
N GLN A 156 -12.44 11.40 -4.38
CA GLN A 156 -13.76 11.73 -3.87
C GLN A 156 -14.85 10.88 -4.50
N GLN A 157 -14.84 10.71 -5.83
CA GLN A 157 -15.82 9.85 -6.52
C GLN A 157 -15.79 8.40 -6.00
N VAL A 158 -14.62 7.89 -5.61
CA VAL A 158 -14.52 6.55 -4.99
C VAL A 158 -15.22 6.52 -3.64
N ILE A 159 -15.02 7.55 -2.81
CA ILE A 159 -15.66 7.65 -1.50
C ILE A 159 -17.18 7.80 -1.67
N ASP A 160 -17.62 8.73 -2.53
CA ASP A 160 -19.04 8.96 -2.79
C ASP A 160 -19.74 7.68 -3.27
N TYR A 161 -19.10 6.94 -4.17
CA TYR A 161 -19.64 5.67 -4.67
C TYR A 161 -19.76 4.62 -3.57
N ILE A 162 -18.77 4.53 -2.67
CA ILE A 162 -18.81 3.59 -1.53
C ILE A 162 -20.00 3.94 -0.62
N LEU A 163 -20.14 5.22 -0.26
CA LEU A 163 -21.21 5.70 0.61
C LEU A 163 -22.60 5.55 -0.06
N TYR A 164 -22.72 5.86 -1.35
CA TYR A 164 -23.96 5.67 -2.12
C TYR A 164 -24.45 4.21 -2.14
N ASN A 165 -23.53 3.25 -1.97
CA ASN A 165 -23.85 1.82 -1.90
C ASN A 165 -23.95 1.29 -0.46
N ASP A 166 -24.21 2.15 0.52
CA ASP A 166 -24.38 1.80 1.94
C ASP A 166 -23.17 1.05 2.52
N GLN A 167 -21.97 1.27 1.92
CA GLN A 167 -20.73 0.72 2.42
C GLN A 167 -19.91 1.82 3.10
N GLN A 168 -19.07 1.40 4.05
CA GLN A 168 -18.18 2.33 4.73
C GLN A 168 -16.77 2.23 4.15
N PRO A 169 -16.09 3.35 3.88
CA PRO A 169 -14.66 3.33 3.57
C PRO A 169 -13.83 2.89 4.78
N ASN A 170 -12.57 2.53 4.54
CA ASN A 170 -11.68 2.14 5.63
C ASN A 170 -11.62 3.24 6.71
N PRO A 171 -11.77 2.90 8.00
CA PRO A 171 -11.81 3.89 9.10
C PRO A 171 -10.58 4.81 9.17
N LEU A 172 -9.44 4.41 8.61
CA LEU A 172 -8.25 5.26 8.57
C LEU A 172 -8.45 6.54 7.76
N TYR A 173 -9.34 6.54 6.75
CA TYR A 173 -9.67 7.77 6.01
C TYR A 173 -10.33 8.82 6.93
N ARG A 174 -11.19 8.40 7.85
CA ARG A 174 -11.77 9.30 8.88
C ARG A 174 -10.73 9.85 9.84
N ARG A 175 -9.61 9.13 10.06
CA ARG A 175 -8.49 9.58 10.89
C ARG A 175 -7.50 10.50 10.14
N GLY A 176 -7.78 10.84 8.86
CA GLY A 176 -6.96 11.73 8.04
C GLY A 176 -5.93 11.04 7.16
N ALA A 177 -5.99 9.70 7.03
CA ALA A 177 -5.14 9.02 6.06
C ALA A 177 -5.58 9.37 4.63
N SER A 178 -4.62 9.75 3.77
CA SER A 178 -4.89 10.01 2.36
C SER A 178 -4.98 8.74 1.51
N ARG A 179 -4.41 7.66 2.02
CA ARG A 179 -4.42 6.32 1.41
C ARG A 179 -4.29 5.25 2.47
N VAL A 180 -4.79 4.06 2.14
CA VAL A 180 -4.73 2.89 3.02
C VAL A 180 -3.99 1.75 2.31
N GLY A 181 -3.14 1.05 3.06
CA GLY A 181 -2.31 -0.06 2.63
C GLY A 181 -1.37 -0.44 3.77
N CYS A 182 -0.10 -0.72 3.48
CA CYS A 182 0.91 -0.86 4.53
C CYS A 182 0.92 0.38 5.44
N PHE A 183 1.01 0.20 6.76
CA PHE A 183 0.90 1.30 7.70
C PHE A 183 1.98 1.25 8.78
N PRO A 184 2.92 2.23 8.75
CA PRO A 184 3.12 3.20 7.68
C PRO A 184 3.80 2.59 6.45
N CYS A 185 3.53 3.15 5.30
CA CYS A 185 4.27 2.82 4.08
C CYS A 185 5.63 3.54 4.08
N ILE A 186 6.66 2.94 3.48
CA ILE A 186 7.95 3.61 3.25
C ILE A 186 7.84 4.90 2.40
N MET A 187 6.69 5.09 1.75
CA MET A 187 6.37 6.28 0.95
C MET A 187 5.31 7.16 1.62
N SER A 188 5.09 7.01 2.92
CA SER A 188 4.14 7.84 3.67
C SER A 188 4.57 9.30 3.65
N ARG A 189 3.59 10.20 3.51
CA ARG A 189 3.78 11.64 3.62
C ARG A 189 3.70 12.07 5.08
N LYS A 190 4.14 13.29 5.37
CA LYS A 190 4.14 13.87 6.74
C LYS A 190 2.74 13.81 7.40
N GLY A 191 1.66 14.10 6.65
CA GLY A 191 0.29 13.99 7.14
C GLY A 191 -0.08 12.57 7.58
N GLU A 192 0.33 11.54 6.84
CA GLU A 192 0.12 10.13 7.20
C GLU A 192 0.92 9.73 8.45
N ILE A 193 2.13 10.31 8.65
CA ILE A 193 2.91 10.12 9.87
C ILE A 193 2.28 10.84 11.05
N LYS A 194 1.61 11.98 10.83
CA LYS A 194 0.80 12.63 11.88
C LYS A 194 -0.39 11.77 12.31
N VAL A 195 -1.02 11.03 11.39
CA VAL A 195 -2.04 10.02 11.75
C VAL A 195 -1.41 8.87 12.53
N LEU A 196 -0.25 8.36 12.08
CA LEU A 196 0.50 7.31 12.79
C LEU A 196 0.86 7.73 14.22
N SER A 197 1.31 8.97 14.44
CA SER A 197 1.76 9.46 15.75
C SER A 197 0.66 9.45 16.82
N LYS A 198 -0.61 9.42 16.39
CA LYS A 198 -1.77 9.26 17.28
C LYS A 198 -2.06 7.81 17.65
N ASP A 199 -1.44 6.84 16.95
CA ASP A 199 -1.56 5.42 17.22
C ASP A 199 -0.32 4.93 17.96
N VAL A 200 -0.45 4.79 19.28
CA VAL A 200 0.67 4.47 20.18
C VAL A 200 1.28 3.11 19.87
N ASP A 201 0.45 2.11 19.54
CA ASP A 201 0.91 0.74 19.31
C ASP A 201 1.65 0.63 17.98
N MET A 202 1.10 1.23 16.92
CA MET A 202 1.76 1.25 15.62
C MET A 202 3.06 2.07 15.65
N THR A 203 3.07 3.17 16.39
CA THR A 203 4.27 3.99 16.62
C THR A 203 5.36 3.18 17.34
N LYS A 204 5.04 2.52 18.45
CA LYS A 204 5.98 1.65 19.17
C LYS A 204 6.51 0.53 18.30
N ARG A 205 5.63 -0.10 17.51
CA ARG A 205 5.99 -1.18 16.59
C ARG A 205 7.01 -0.71 15.54
N LEU A 206 6.83 0.49 14.98
CA LEU A 206 7.76 1.06 14.00
C LEU A 206 9.11 1.43 14.64
N ILE A 207 9.11 2.08 15.81
CA ILE A 207 10.33 2.43 16.54
C ILE A 207 11.12 1.16 16.91
N GLN A 208 10.43 0.12 17.36
CA GLN A 208 11.06 -1.15 17.69
C GLN A 208 11.68 -1.81 16.46
N LEU A 209 10.96 -1.84 15.33
CA LEU A 209 11.50 -2.36 14.08
C LEU A 209 12.73 -1.58 13.61
N GLU A 210 12.72 -0.24 13.73
CA GLU A 210 13.88 0.58 13.37
C GLU A 210 15.10 0.22 14.20
N LYS A 211 14.95 0.07 15.52
CA LYS A 211 16.05 -0.36 16.41
C LYS A 211 16.59 -1.75 16.05
N GLU A 212 15.71 -2.69 15.76
CA GLU A 212 16.10 -4.06 15.39
C GLU A 212 16.86 -4.11 14.06
N VAL A 213 16.39 -3.36 13.06
CA VAL A 213 17.04 -3.29 11.74
C VAL A 213 18.38 -2.55 11.84
N ASP A 214 18.43 -1.46 12.61
CA ASP A 214 19.66 -0.70 12.85
C ASP A 214 20.74 -1.56 13.54
N ALA A 215 20.36 -2.35 14.53
CA ALA A 215 21.28 -3.28 15.22
C ALA A 215 21.85 -4.37 14.29
N LEU A 216 21.15 -4.74 13.22
CA LEU A 216 21.59 -5.70 12.22
C LEU A 216 22.43 -5.06 11.10
N GLY A 217 22.36 -3.75 10.95
CA GLY A 217 23.05 -2.98 9.92
C GLY A 217 24.56 -2.93 10.17
N GLN A 218 25.35 -2.94 9.10
CA GLN A 218 26.81 -2.87 9.18
C GLN A 218 27.36 -1.45 8.92
N LYS A 219 26.56 -0.55 8.39
CA LYS A 219 26.98 0.78 7.90
C LYS A 219 26.03 1.88 8.39
N GLY A 220 26.32 2.44 9.56
CA GLY A 220 25.58 3.58 10.07
C GLY A 220 24.11 3.27 10.41
N HIS A 221 23.32 4.31 10.68
CA HIS A 221 21.92 4.19 11.05
C HIS A 221 21.03 3.76 9.89
N ALA A 222 20.28 2.66 10.06
CA ALA A 222 19.30 2.17 9.11
C ALA A 222 17.92 2.80 9.42
N GLY A 223 17.70 4.04 9.03
CA GLY A 223 16.43 4.74 9.26
C GLY A 223 15.30 4.26 8.35
N PHE A 224 14.07 4.27 8.89
CA PHE A 224 12.85 4.00 8.10
C PHE A 224 12.58 5.10 7.07
N PHE A 225 12.87 6.35 7.43
CA PHE A 225 12.70 7.51 6.56
C PHE A 225 13.99 7.85 5.81
N PRO A 226 13.90 8.34 4.55
CA PRO A 226 15.08 8.74 3.81
C PRO A 226 15.72 10.02 4.38
N LYS A 227 17.00 10.23 4.05
CA LYS A 227 17.68 11.48 4.31
C LYS A 227 16.90 12.65 3.70
N GLY A 228 16.78 13.75 4.44
CA GLY A 228 16.05 14.93 4.01
C GLY A 228 14.52 14.84 4.12
N TYR A 229 13.98 13.75 4.73
CA TYR A 229 12.55 13.65 4.98
C TYR A 229 12.00 14.77 5.88
N ILE A 230 12.81 15.18 6.87
CA ILE A 230 12.61 16.39 7.67
C ILE A 230 13.85 17.29 7.56
N PRO A 231 13.74 18.61 7.84
CA PRO A 231 14.90 19.50 7.81
C PRO A 231 15.99 19.08 8.81
N GLU A 232 17.26 19.17 8.41
CA GLU A 232 18.41 18.68 9.19
C GLU A 232 18.50 19.27 10.59
N ARG A 233 18.06 20.54 10.79
CA ARG A 233 18.02 21.20 12.10
C ARG A 233 17.18 20.46 13.16
N PHE A 234 16.29 19.55 12.73
CA PHE A 234 15.48 18.73 13.61
C PHE A 234 16.04 17.32 13.82
N CYS A 235 17.10 16.97 13.11
CA CYS A 235 17.81 15.71 13.30
C CYS A 235 18.92 15.91 14.35
N ARG A 236 18.82 15.21 15.48
CA ARG A 236 19.80 15.35 16.55
C ARG A 236 21.16 14.78 16.13
N LYS A 237 22.22 15.60 16.19
CA LYS A 237 23.67 15.26 16.22
C LYS A 237 24.25 14.33 15.15
N TYR A 238 23.50 13.86 14.19
CA TYR A 238 23.96 12.76 13.33
C TYR A 238 24.27 13.18 11.90
N GLY A 239 24.76 14.38 11.64
CA GLY A 239 25.28 14.77 10.32
C GLY A 239 24.59 13.98 9.19
N ASP A 240 25.19 13.49 8.28
CA ASP A 240 24.72 12.84 7.06
C ASP A 240 23.82 11.57 7.20
N ARG A 241 22.95 11.47 8.21
CA ARG A 241 22.10 10.30 8.47
C ARG A 241 20.62 10.52 8.13
N CYS A 242 19.90 9.39 7.96
CA CYS A 242 18.45 9.37 7.95
C CYS A 242 17.89 9.78 9.32
N PRO A 243 16.79 10.54 9.38
CA PRO A 243 16.14 10.85 10.65
C PRO A 243 15.56 9.56 11.25
N THR A 244 15.56 9.47 12.58
CA THR A 244 14.89 8.40 13.29
C THR A 244 13.38 8.58 13.25
N VAL A 245 12.65 7.49 13.46
CA VAL A 245 11.18 7.51 13.57
C VAL A 245 10.73 8.50 14.63
N GLN A 246 11.39 8.54 15.79
CA GLN A 246 11.04 9.47 16.87
C GLN A 246 11.24 10.94 16.46
N GLU A 247 12.34 11.29 15.78
CA GLU A 247 12.60 12.63 15.30
C GLU A 247 11.55 13.09 14.28
N VAL A 248 11.11 12.19 13.41
CA VAL A 248 10.04 12.50 12.45
C VAL A 248 8.71 12.71 13.15
N ILE A 249 8.37 11.90 14.14
CA ILE A 249 7.14 12.04 14.94
C ILE A 249 7.18 13.37 15.72
N ASP A 250 8.30 13.67 16.37
CA ASP A 250 8.48 14.93 17.09
C ASP A 250 8.33 16.14 16.14
N TYR A 251 8.84 16.02 14.91
CA TYR A 251 8.73 17.06 13.90
C TYR A 251 7.29 17.29 13.42
N VAL A 252 6.56 16.23 13.04
CA VAL A 252 5.19 16.37 12.50
C VAL A 252 4.16 16.80 13.54
N ASN A 253 4.48 16.67 14.82
CA ASN A 253 3.63 17.12 15.93
C ASN A 253 3.94 18.55 16.40
N ARG A 254 4.90 19.25 15.79
CA ARG A 254 5.16 20.67 16.07
C ARG A 254 4.21 21.55 15.27
N ASP A 255 3.80 22.66 15.86
CA ASP A 255 2.95 23.65 15.18
C ASP A 255 3.66 24.27 13.94
N GLU A 256 4.99 24.41 13.99
CA GLU A 256 5.80 24.87 12.85
C GLU A 256 5.80 23.92 11.64
N ALA A 257 5.54 22.65 11.83
CA ALA A 257 5.41 21.71 10.72
C ALA A 257 4.17 22.00 9.84
N MET A 258 3.22 22.76 10.37
CA MET A 258 2.03 23.22 9.65
C MET A 258 2.37 24.34 8.65
N ALA A 259 3.41 25.15 8.89
CA ALA A 259 3.82 26.25 8.00
C ALA A 259 4.60 25.78 6.75
N ASP A 260 5.16 24.58 6.77
CA ASP A 260 5.88 23.97 5.62
C ASP A 260 4.92 23.25 4.63
N MET A 261 3.63 23.44 4.80
CA MET A 261 2.62 22.73 4.02
C MET A 261 2.27 23.45 2.73
N PHE A 262 2.75 22.91 1.64
CA PHE A 262 2.04 22.91 0.36
C PHE A 262 0.94 21.81 0.38
N GLU A 263 0.15 21.75 1.44
CA GLU A 263 -1.15 21.10 1.42
C GLU A 263 -2.18 22.19 1.14
N PRO A 264 -3.14 21.96 0.24
CA PRO A 264 -4.17 22.95 -0.02
C PRO A 264 -4.86 23.29 1.32
N GLU A 265 -5.00 24.58 1.60
CA GLU A 265 -5.74 25.12 2.72
C GLU A 265 -7.18 24.61 2.69
N SER A 266 -7.42 23.42 3.24
CA SER A 266 -8.75 22.99 3.59
C SER A 266 -9.00 23.42 5.02
N GLY A 267 -9.58 24.59 5.20
CA GLY A 267 -9.98 25.16 6.49
C GLY A 267 -11.14 24.41 7.16
N TYR A 268 -11.11 23.09 7.16
CA TYR A 268 -12.10 22.25 7.82
C TYR A 268 -11.49 21.58 9.05
N ASN A 269 -12.16 21.72 10.17
CA ASN A 269 -11.86 20.99 11.40
C ASN A 269 -12.07 19.46 11.31
N CYS A 270 -12.33 18.94 10.12
CA CYS A 270 -12.51 17.51 9.86
C CYS A 270 -11.16 16.82 9.67
N MET A 271 -10.93 15.71 10.36
CA MET A 271 -9.72 14.93 10.20
C MET A 271 -9.65 14.21 8.85
N SER A 272 -10.78 13.97 8.19
CA SER A 272 -10.82 13.34 6.87
C SER A 272 -10.51 14.34 5.74
N LEU A 273 -9.73 13.89 4.76
CA LEU A 273 -9.47 14.63 3.52
C LEU A 273 -10.62 14.49 2.50
N TYR A 274 -11.63 13.71 2.81
CA TYR A 274 -12.73 13.38 1.89
C TYR A 274 -14.06 13.86 2.46
N HIS A 275 -14.83 14.56 1.64
CA HIS A 275 -16.18 14.96 1.98
C HIS A 275 -17.07 13.72 2.23
N GLY A 276 -18.04 13.87 3.14
CA GLY A 276 -18.95 12.78 3.51
C GLY A 276 -18.37 11.79 4.54
N LEU A 277 -17.11 11.96 4.97
CA LEU A 277 -16.49 11.19 6.05
C LEU A 277 -16.30 11.98 7.35
N CYS A 278 -16.67 13.25 7.35
CA CYS A 278 -16.71 14.06 8.56
C CYS A 278 -17.97 13.74 9.37
N GLU A 279 -17.82 13.54 10.66
CA GLU A 279 -18.94 13.46 11.62
C GLU A 279 -19.39 14.86 12.03
#